data_24ec4193d8abe8ec38e0cb4a44596a6a
#
_entry.id   24ec4193d8abe8ec38e0cb4a44596a6a
#
_cell.length_a   1.000
_cell.length_b   1.000
_cell.length_c   1.000
_cell.angle_alpha   90.00
_cell.angle_beta   90.00
_cell.angle_gamma   90.00
#
_symmetry.space_group_name_H-M   'P 1'
#
loop_
_entity.id
_entity.type
_entity.pdbx_description
1 polymer ?
#
loop_
_entity_poly.entity_id
_entity_poly.type
_entity_poly.pdbx_seq_one_letter_code
_entity_poly.pdbx_strand_id
1 'polypeptide(L)'
;MRPVLLACALSLSAFATHAAPLPSAADIAATAAEVKAAEIAFAKTMADRRFDRFADFVAEDAVFNGRDVQIGRATILQVWKMYFDAPKAPFSWAPDAIAPTADRRYAISTGLVHDASGKLTGRFTTIWRKDADGHWRAVADQGVGVDCPIQ
;
A
#
# COMPACT_ATOMS: atom_id res chain seq x y z
N MET A 1 64.73 23.87 -29.82
CA MET A 1 63.48 23.86 -28.99
C MET A 1 62.48 22.88 -29.62
N ARG A 2 62.25 21.73 -29.03
CA ARG A 2 61.29 20.72 -29.53
C ARG A 2 60.02 20.77 -28.66
N PRO A 3 58.83 20.87 -29.23
CA PRO A 3 57.59 20.82 -28.42
C PRO A 3 57.26 19.41 -28.01
N VAL A 4 57.03 19.20 -26.71
CA VAL A 4 56.52 17.97 -26.13
C VAL A 4 54.99 17.99 -26.24
N LEU A 5 54.46 17.16 -27.08
CA LEU A 5 52.99 16.94 -27.16
C LEU A 5 52.58 15.97 -26.03
N LEU A 6 51.86 16.49 -25.04
CA LEU A 6 51.25 15.73 -23.97
C LEU A 6 49.92 15.16 -24.47
N ALA A 7 49.87 13.87 -24.78
CA ALA A 7 48.63 13.18 -25.15
C ALA A 7 47.86 12.82 -23.89
N CYS A 8 46.71 13.47 -23.67
CA CYS A 8 45.78 13.17 -22.59
C CYS A 8 44.86 12.04 -23.04
N ALA A 9 45.08 10.82 -22.59
CA ALA A 9 44.20 9.67 -22.83
C ALA A 9 42.99 9.77 -21.91
N LEU A 10 41.81 10.09 -22.45
CA LEU A 10 40.54 9.98 -21.76
C LEU A 10 40.12 8.52 -21.70
N SER A 11 40.20 7.91 -20.53
CA SER A 11 39.65 6.57 -20.26
C SER A 11 38.14 6.68 -20.05
N LEU A 12 37.33 6.30 -21.04
CA LEU A 12 35.89 6.11 -20.86
C LEU A 12 35.66 4.81 -20.07
N SER A 13 35.38 4.92 -18.77
CA SER A 13 34.88 3.79 -17.98
C SER A 13 33.41 3.56 -18.32
N ALA A 14 33.11 2.49 -19.05
CA ALA A 14 31.75 2.05 -19.30
C ALA A 14 31.17 1.46 -18.01
N PHE A 15 30.27 2.18 -17.37
CA PHE A 15 29.45 1.64 -16.30
C PHE A 15 28.42 0.67 -16.90
N ALA A 16 28.68 -0.63 -16.79
CA ALA A 16 27.67 -1.64 -17.13
C ALA A 16 26.59 -1.60 -16.05
N THR A 17 25.43 -1.00 -16.37
CA THR A 17 24.23 -1.06 -15.53
C THR A 17 23.67 -2.49 -15.63
N HIS A 18 24.02 -3.34 -14.65
CA HIS A 18 23.34 -4.63 -14.49
C HIS A 18 21.94 -4.34 -13.95
N ALA A 19 20.91 -4.53 -14.78
CA ALA A 19 19.55 -4.59 -14.30
C ALA A 19 19.42 -5.77 -13.32
N ALA A 20 18.87 -5.53 -12.14
CA ALA A 20 18.62 -6.61 -11.18
C ALA A 20 17.68 -7.65 -11.83
N PRO A 21 17.91 -8.95 -11.62
CA PRO A 21 17.04 -9.99 -12.16
C PRO A 21 15.62 -9.80 -11.62
N LEU A 22 14.63 -10.07 -12.46
CA LEU A 22 13.22 -10.06 -12.05
C LEU A 22 13.00 -11.12 -10.95
N PRO A 23 12.11 -10.85 -9.97
CA PRO A 23 11.80 -11.80 -8.90
C PRO A 23 11.18 -13.09 -9.49
N SER A 24 11.40 -14.20 -8.82
CA SER A 24 10.76 -15.46 -9.18
C SER A 24 9.26 -15.44 -8.87
N ALA A 25 8.48 -16.33 -9.48
CA ALA A 25 7.07 -16.51 -9.14
C ALA A 25 6.87 -16.84 -7.64
N ALA A 26 7.80 -17.59 -7.03
CA ALA A 26 7.77 -17.91 -5.61
C ALA A 26 7.96 -16.66 -4.74
N ASP A 27 8.87 -15.75 -5.12
CA ASP A 27 9.07 -14.49 -4.41
C ASP A 27 7.83 -13.58 -4.47
N ILE A 28 7.20 -13.51 -5.64
CA ILE A 28 5.95 -12.74 -5.82
C ILE A 28 4.83 -13.34 -4.97
N ALA A 29 4.69 -14.67 -4.97
CA ALA A 29 3.68 -15.35 -4.16
C ALA A 29 3.90 -15.15 -2.64
N ALA A 30 5.15 -15.20 -2.19
CA ALA A 30 5.49 -14.94 -0.79
C ALA A 30 5.13 -13.50 -0.39
N THR A 31 5.48 -12.51 -1.24
CA THR A 31 5.12 -11.10 -0.99
C THR A 31 3.60 -10.90 -0.98
N ALA A 32 2.87 -11.54 -1.89
CA ALA A 32 1.41 -11.49 -1.90
C ALA A 32 0.80 -12.05 -0.61
N ALA A 33 1.36 -13.13 -0.06
CA ALA A 33 0.92 -13.71 1.21
C ALA A 33 1.19 -12.76 2.40
N GLU A 34 2.34 -12.09 2.44
CA GLU A 34 2.65 -11.08 3.47
C GLU A 34 1.62 -9.93 3.43
N VAL A 35 1.36 -9.38 2.23
CA VAL A 35 0.41 -8.26 2.08
C VAL A 35 -1.01 -8.70 2.39
N LYS A 36 -1.41 -9.90 1.99
CA LYS A 36 -2.72 -10.47 2.37
C LYS A 36 -2.88 -10.54 3.87
N ALA A 37 -1.85 -10.99 4.58
CA ALA A 37 -1.86 -11.04 6.04
C ALA A 37 -1.95 -9.63 6.66
N ALA A 38 -1.22 -8.64 6.11
CA ALA A 38 -1.30 -7.25 6.55
C ALA A 38 -2.69 -6.66 6.34
N GLU A 39 -3.32 -6.87 5.17
CA GLU A 39 -4.68 -6.41 4.88
C GLU A 39 -5.72 -7.02 5.82
N ILE A 40 -5.64 -8.34 6.06
CA ILE A 40 -6.53 -9.02 7.01
C ILE A 40 -6.35 -8.48 8.42
N ALA A 41 -5.10 -8.26 8.86
CA ALA A 41 -4.81 -7.69 10.18
C ALA A 41 -5.32 -6.24 10.29
N PHE A 42 -5.18 -5.45 9.22
CA PHE A 42 -5.72 -4.10 9.13
C PHE A 42 -7.26 -4.09 9.26
N ALA A 43 -7.95 -4.92 8.48
CA ALA A 43 -9.41 -5.09 8.59
C ALA A 43 -9.84 -5.56 9.99
N LYS A 44 -9.07 -6.44 10.60
CA LYS A 44 -9.33 -6.93 11.96
C LYS A 44 -9.27 -5.83 13.01
N THR A 45 -8.46 -4.79 12.83
CA THR A 45 -8.42 -3.66 13.77
C THR A 45 -9.79 -2.97 13.89
N MET A 46 -10.51 -2.84 12.76
CA MET A 46 -11.88 -2.30 12.73
C MET A 46 -12.85 -3.24 13.45
N ALA A 47 -12.79 -4.52 13.16
CA ALA A 47 -13.64 -5.53 13.81
C ALA A 47 -13.43 -5.58 15.34
N ASP A 48 -12.17 -5.52 15.79
CA ASP A 48 -11.78 -5.59 17.20
C ASP A 48 -11.86 -4.21 17.90
N ARG A 49 -12.23 -3.14 17.19
CA ARG A 49 -12.31 -1.77 17.72
C ARG A 49 -10.96 -1.24 18.24
N ARG A 50 -9.84 -1.67 17.64
CA ARG A 50 -8.48 -1.34 18.05
C ARG A 50 -7.93 -0.18 17.19
N PHE A 51 -8.37 1.05 17.50
CA PHE A 51 -7.91 2.26 16.80
C PHE A 51 -6.39 2.48 16.92
N ASP A 52 -5.81 2.14 18.07
CA ASP A 52 -4.37 2.17 18.28
C ASP A 52 -3.62 1.30 17.25
N ARG A 53 -4.13 0.09 16.99
CA ARG A 53 -3.56 -0.82 16.01
C ARG A 53 -3.85 -0.42 14.57
N PHE A 54 -5.02 0.17 14.32
CA PHE A 54 -5.31 0.75 12.99
C PHE A 54 -4.25 1.77 12.59
N ALA A 55 -3.86 2.64 13.53
CA ALA A 55 -2.85 3.66 13.31
C ALA A 55 -1.48 3.09 12.88
N ASP A 56 -1.12 1.89 13.32
CA ASP A 56 0.16 1.24 12.97
C ASP A 56 0.26 0.88 11.47
N PHE A 57 -0.89 0.66 10.82
CA PHE A 57 -0.95 0.32 9.39
C PHE A 57 -0.97 1.53 8.45
N VAL A 58 -1.18 2.74 8.95
CA VAL A 58 -1.26 3.95 8.11
C VAL A 58 0.13 4.59 8.00
N ALA A 59 0.64 4.76 6.79
CA ALA A 59 1.92 5.45 6.55
C ALA A 59 1.81 6.95 6.87
N GLU A 60 2.93 7.58 7.26
CA GLU A 60 2.95 9.01 7.60
C GLU A 60 2.53 9.91 6.42
N ASP A 61 2.88 9.50 5.20
CA ASP A 61 2.60 10.17 3.93
C ASP A 61 1.37 9.62 3.19
N ALA A 62 0.53 8.84 3.86
CA ALA A 62 -0.62 8.19 3.24
C ALA A 62 -1.66 9.17 2.70
N VAL A 63 -2.38 8.74 1.64
CA VAL A 63 -3.55 9.42 1.08
C VAL A 63 -4.73 8.45 1.04
N PHE A 64 -5.79 8.77 1.77
CA PHE A 64 -7.04 8.01 1.73
C PHE A 64 -8.10 8.81 0.98
N ASN A 65 -8.72 8.18 -0.01
CA ASN A 65 -9.75 8.77 -0.84
C ASN A 65 -11.11 8.13 -0.53
N GLY A 66 -11.78 8.68 0.46
CA GLY A 66 -13.17 8.31 0.80
C GLY A 66 -14.16 9.32 0.23
N ARG A 67 -15.03 9.86 1.10
CA ARG A 67 -15.92 10.97 0.73
C ARG A 67 -15.14 12.24 0.35
N ASP A 68 -14.07 12.51 1.10
CA ASP A 68 -13.13 13.58 0.88
C ASP A 68 -11.71 13.01 0.88
N VAL A 69 -10.77 13.66 0.18
CA VAL A 69 -9.37 13.26 0.17
C VAL A 69 -8.71 13.65 1.49
N GLN A 70 -8.12 12.66 2.15
CA GLN A 70 -7.41 12.81 3.43
C GLN A 70 -5.92 12.62 3.17
N ILE A 71 -5.11 13.62 3.45
CA ILE A 71 -3.67 13.60 3.20
C ILE A 71 -2.92 13.60 4.53
N GLY A 72 -2.03 12.64 4.69
CA GLY A 72 -1.19 12.44 5.86
C GLY A 72 -1.89 11.67 6.97
N ARG A 73 -1.10 10.85 7.68
CA ARG A 73 -1.56 9.97 8.77
C ARG A 73 -2.41 10.68 9.80
N ALA A 74 -2.00 11.87 10.26
CA ALA A 74 -2.72 12.61 11.29
C ALA A 74 -4.16 12.95 10.86
N THR A 75 -4.34 13.44 9.62
CA THR A 75 -5.67 13.75 9.06
C THR A 75 -6.51 12.49 8.93
N ILE A 76 -5.93 11.41 8.40
CA ILE A 76 -6.61 10.12 8.24
C ILE A 76 -7.10 9.61 9.60
N LEU A 77 -6.23 9.58 10.61
CA LEU A 77 -6.60 9.10 11.94
C LEU A 77 -7.70 9.96 12.58
N GLN A 78 -7.64 11.29 12.42
CA GLN A 78 -8.67 12.19 12.91
C GLN A 78 -10.04 11.85 12.31
N VAL A 79 -10.11 11.63 10.99
CA VAL A 79 -11.37 11.29 10.29
C VAL A 79 -11.84 9.88 10.64
N TRP A 80 -10.93 8.89 10.64
CA TRP A 80 -11.28 7.49 10.85
C TRP A 80 -11.66 7.17 12.29
N LYS A 81 -11.24 7.98 13.25
CA LYS A 81 -11.59 7.78 14.68
C LYS A 81 -13.09 7.61 14.91
N MET A 82 -13.93 8.36 14.19
CA MET A 82 -15.38 8.27 14.30
C MET A 82 -15.93 6.85 14.06
N TYR A 83 -15.30 6.09 13.15
CA TYR A 83 -15.71 4.70 12.87
C TYR A 83 -15.38 3.76 14.02
N PHE A 84 -14.42 4.11 14.89
CA PHE A 84 -14.02 3.34 16.07
C PHE A 84 -14.74 3.75 17.35
N ASP A 85 -15.40 4.91 17.39
CA ASP A 85 -16.14 5.37 18.55
C ASP A 85 -17.48 4.63 18.71
N ALA A 86 -18.03 4.08 17.63
CA ALA A 86 -19.23 3.26 17.69
C ALA A 86 -18.96 1.89 18.35
N PRO A 87 -19.90 1.29 19.08
CA PRO A 87 -19.71 0.03 19.79
C PRO A 87 -19.56 -1.18 18.85
N LYS A 88 -20.02 -1.05 17.61
CA LYS A 88 -19.88 -2.08 16.55
C LYS A 88 -19.19 -1.48 15.33
N ALA A 89 -18.44 -2.31 14.60
CA ALA A 89 -17.86 -1.92 13.34
C ALA A 89 -18.97 -1.53 12.34
N PRO A 90 -18.91 -0.33 11.73
CA PRO A 90 -19.94 0.10 10.78
C PRO A 90 -19.84 -0.62 9.43
N PHE A 91 -18.69 -1.18 9.12
CA PHE A 91 -18.39 -1.97 7.91
C PHE A 91 -17.25 -2.94 8.18
N SER A 92 -17.11 -3.89 7.28
CA SER A 92 -16.00 -4.84 7.23
C SER A 92 -15.50 -4.96 5.80
N TRP A 93 -14.25 -5.39 5.64
CA TRP A 93 -13.67 -5.67 4.33
C TRP A 93 -12.74 -6.87 4.38
N ALA A 94 -12.52 -7.49 3.22
CA ALA A 94 -11.60 -8.60 3.06
C ALA A 94 -10.96 -8.59 1.66
N PRO A 95 -9.66 -8.89 1.54
CA PRO A 95 -8.97 -8.91 0.26
C PRO A 95 -9.37 -10.14 -0.57
N ASP A 96 -9.66 -9.92 -1.85
CA ASP A 96 -9.89 -10.97 -2.84
C ASP A 96 -8.76 -11.08 -3.88
N ALA A 97 -7.97 -10.00 -4.07
CA ALA A 97 -6.80 -10.02 -4.94
C ALA A 97 -5.65 -9.19 -4.35
N ILE A 98 -4.42 -9.69 -4.54
CA ILE A 98 -3.17 -9.03 -4.16
C ILE A 98 -2.22 -9.07 -5.35
N ALA A 99 -1.68 -7.92 -5.75
CA ALA A 99 -0.74 -7.78 -6.85
C ALA A 99 0.54 -7.04 -6.40
N PRO A 100 1.61 -7.75 -6.02
CA PRO A 100 2.89 -7.13 -5.70
C PRO A 100 3.56 -6.53 -6.94
N THR A 101 4.34 -5.46 -6.73
CA THR A 101 5.26 -4.92 -7.75
C THR A 101 6.47 -5.83 -7.94
N ALA A 102 7.15 -5.72 -9.10
CA ALA A 102 8.32 -6.54 -9.40
C ALA A 102 9.48 -6.34 -8.39
N ASP A 103 9.64 -5.13 -7.82
CA ASP A 103 10.63 -4.86 -6.79
C ASP A 103 10.21 -5.33 -5.38
N ARG A 104 8.99 -5.85 -5.25
CA ARG A 104 8.38 -6.35 -4.00
C ARG A 104 8.32 -5.32 -2.86
N ARG A 105 8.42 -4.04 -3.19
CA ARG A 105 8.34 -2.94 -2.22
C ARG A 105 6.92 -2.38 -2.08
N TYR A 106 6.08 -2.60 -3.10
CA TYR A 106 4.69 -2.20 -3.10
C TYR A 106 3.80 -3.37 -3.49
N ALA A 107 2.53 -3.27 -3.13
CA ALA A 107 1.49 -4.16 -3.61
C ALA A 107 0.15 -3.44 -3.65
N ILE A 108 -0.69 -3.83 -4.61
CA ILE A 108 -2.09 -3.44 -4.65
C ILE A 108 -2.90 -4.56 -4.00
N SER A 109 -3.76 -4.22 -3.05
CA SER A 109 -4.78 -5.09 -2.47
C SER A 109 -6.16 -4.57 -2.86
N THR A 110 -7.04 -5.44 -3.30
CA THR A 110 -8.44 -5.12 -3.57
C THR A 110 -9.35 -6.13 -2.92
N GLY A 111 -10.61 -5.73 -2.69
CA GLY A 111 -11.58 -6.64 -2.13
C GLY A 111 -12.94 -6.02 -1.87
N LEU A 112 -13.84 -6.79 -1.26
CA LEU A 112 -15.22 -6.41 -1.02
C LEU A 112 -15.39 -5.70 0.33
N VAL A 113 -16.32 -4.73 0.35
CA VAL A 113 -16.73 -4.01 1.56
C VAL A 113 -18.20 -4.33 1.83
N HIS A 114 -18.50 -4.70 3.07
CA HIS A 114 -19.84 -4.99 3.54
C HIS A 114 -20.20 -4.07 4.71
N ASP A 115 -21.45 -3.64 4.80
CA ASP A 115 -21.96 -2.91 5.95
C ASP A 115 -22.12 -3.81 7.19
N ALA A 116 -22.58 -3.23 8.30
CA ALA A 116 -22.77 -3.94 9.56
C ALA A 116 -23.85 -5.05 9.49
N SER A 117 -24.71 -5.05 8.47
CA SER A 117 -25.70 -6.11 8.21
C SER A 117 -25.17 -7.25 7.36
N GLY A 118 -23.95 -7.11 6.80
CA GLY A 118 -23.35 -8.04 5.85
C GLY A 118 -23.73 -7.78 4.38
N LYS A 119 -24.45 -6.68 4.08
CA LYS A 119 -24.78 -6.31 2.71
C LYS A 119 -23.53 -5.76 2.02
N LEU A 120 -23.28 -6.20 0.78
CA LEU A 120 -22.22 -5.65 -0.08
C LEU A 120 -22.52 -4.18 -0.39
N THR A 121 -21.57 -3.29 -0.09
CA THR A 121 -21.69 -1.84 -0.28
C THR A 121 -20.64 -1.25 -1.20
N GLY A 122 -19.54 -1.98 -1.46
CA GLY A 122 -18.49 -1.46 -2.33
C GLY A 122 -17.30 -2.40 -2.47
N ARG A 123 -16.28 -1.85 -3.08
CA ARG A 123 -14.93 -2.43 -3.16
C ARG A 123 -13.92 -1.42 -2.64
N PHE A 124 -12.85 -1.93 -2.05
CA PHE A 124 -11.70 -1.13 -1.68
C PHE A 124 -10.51 -1.42 -2.59
N THR A 125 -9.59 -0.48 -2.63
CA THR A 125 -8.26 -0.64 -3.18
C THR A 125 -7.28 0.03 -2.23
N THR A 126 -6.34 -0.75 -1.69
CA THR A 126 -5.25 -0.26 -0.85
C THR A 126 -3.93 -0.46 -1.56
N ILE A 127 -3.06 0.55 -1.57
CA ILE A 127 -1.67 0.43 -1.98
C ILE A 127 -0.83 0.31 -0.71
N TRP A 128 -0.15 -0.82 -0.60
CA TRP A 128 0.76 -1.15 0.48
C TRP A 128 2.20 -0.84 0.08
N ARG A 129 2.99 -0.32 1.02
CA ARG A 129 4.44 -0.16 0.90
C ARG A 129 5.13 -0.89 2.04
N LYS A 130 6.20 -1.63 1.71
CA LYS A 130 7.10 -2.19 2.72
C LYS A 130 8.10 -1.14 3.15
N ASP A 131 7.98 -0.65 4.38
CA ASP A 131 8.86 0.38 4.94
C ASP A 131 10.22 -0.23 5.37
N ALA A 132 11.19 0.63 5.69
CA ALA A 132 12.55 0.21 6.04
C ALA A 132 12.61 -0.67 7.29
N ASP A 133 11.61 -0.59 8.17
CA ASP A 133 11.46 -1.44 9.36
C ASP A 133 10.85 -2.82 9.06
N GLY A 134 10.58 -3.13 7.77
CA GLY A 134 10.02 -4.39 7.31
C GLY A 134 8.49 -4.48 7.42
N HIS A 135 7.81 -3.47 7.97
CA HIS A 135 6.36 -3.48 8.10
C HIS A 135 5.67 -2.97 6.83
N TRP A 136 4.54 -3.60 6.51
CA TRP A 136 3.66 -3.13 5.45
C TRP A 136 2.74 -2.03 5.98
N ARG A 137 2.70 -0.87 5.28
CA ARG A 137 1.80 0.25 5.59
C ARG A 137 1.02 0.67 4.36
N ALA A 138 -0.24 1.01 4.56
CA ALA A 138 -1.09 1.59 3.54
C ALA A 138 -0.60 3.01 3.22
N VAL A 139 -0.21 3.26 1.97
CA VAL A 139 0.19 4.59 1.48
C VAL A 139 -0.91 5.24 0.66
N ALA A 140 -1.85 4.47 0.13
CA ALA A 140 -3.07 4.98 -0.46
C ALA A 140 -4.21 3.99 -0.21
N ASP A 141 -5.42 4.51 -0.02
CA ASP A 141 -6.64 3.72 0.11
C ASP A 141 -7.81 4.43 -0.57
N GLN A 142 -8.67 3.65 -1.22
CA GLN A 142 -9.89 4.14 -1.85
C GLN A 142 -11.01 3.12 -1.74
N GLY A 143 -12.19 3.60 -1.31
CA GLY A 143 -13.44 2.86 -1.39
C GLY A 143 -14.32 3.35 -2.53
N VAL A 144 -14.90 2.44 -3.31
CA VAL A 144 -15.86 2.74 -4.38
C VAL A 144 -17.15 1.97 -4.11
N GLY A 145 -18.29 2.68 -4.08
CA GLY A 145 -19.62 2.07 -3.91
C GLY A 145 -20.01 1.20 -5.11
N VAL A 146 -20.82 0.15 -4.87
CA VAL A 146 -21.32 -0.73 -5.93
C VAL A 146 -22.30 -0.06 -6.89
N ASP A 147 -22.89 1.07 -6.48
CA ASP A 147 -23.84 1.83 -7.30
C ASP A 147 -23.16 2.93 -8.16
N CYS A 148 -21.83 2.93 -8.23
CA CYS A 148 -21.11 3.88 -9.08
C CYS A 148 -21.27 3.44 -10.55
N PRO A 149 -22.02 4.16 -11.41
CA PRO A 149 -22.13 3.81 -12.83
C PRO A 149 -20.73 3.93 -13.47
N ILE A 150 -20.35 2.90 -14.19
CA ILE A 150 -19.15 2.93 -15.07
C ILE A 150 -19.46 3.96 -16.16
N GLN A 151 -18.77 5.09 -16.13
CA GLN A 151 -18.83 6.10 -17.21
C GLN A 151 -17.87 5.71 -18.32
#